data_84af8ee75e2a031ed5aba083b1e01155
#
_entry.id   84af8ee75e2a031ed5aba083b1e01155
#
_cell.length_a   1.000
_cell.length_b   1.000
_cell.length_c   1.000
_cell.angle_alpha   90.00
_cell.angle_beta   90.00
_cell.angle_gamma   90.00
#
_symmetry.space_group_name_H-M   'P 1'
#
loop_
_entity.id
_entity.type
_entity.pdbx_description
1 polymer ?
#
loop_
_entity_poly.entity_id
_entity_poly.type
_entity_poly.pdbx_seq_one_letter_code
_entity_poly.pdbx_strand_id
1 'polypeptide(L)'
;MTLYIDASALVALHIDAPARAHVVDAMAGDADWCTSALTLVEALALIDRVSDEPIFRQDLEDYVRLTWDRIAIVPVDQACLDRAGRLMRDQPLRLSDALHLAAADRLPRPIRFVTFDAAQIPVALSMDFEVLST
;
A
#
# COMPACT_ATOMS: atom_id res chain seq x y z
N MET A 1 -12.95 -9.10 6.23
CA MET A 1 -11.46 -9.02 6.08
C MET A 1 -11.08 -7.57 5.88
N THR A 2 -9.99 -7.15 6.46
CA THR A 2 -9.46 -5.79 6.28
C THR A 2 -8.46 -5.78 5.14
N LEU A 3 -8.59 -4.84 4.21
CA LEU A 3 -7.69 -4.71 3.07
C LEU A 3 -6.70 -3.58 3.33
N TYR A 4 -5.41 -3.89 3.27
CA TYR A 4 -4.34 -2.88 3.29
C TYR A 4 -3.72 -2.76 1.90
N ILE A 5 -3.60 -1.53 1.42
CA ILE A 5 -3.08 -1.21 0.08
C ILE A 5 -1.82 -0.37 0.26
N ASP A 6 -0.69 -0.80 -0.30
CA ASP A 6 0.52 0.02 -0.30
C ASP A 6 0.53 1.01 -1.47
N ALA A 7 1.59 1.81 -1.60
CA ALA A 7 1.69 2.82 -2.65
C ALA A 7 1.71 2.20 -4.06
N SER A 8 2.37 1.06 -4.23
CA SER A 8 2.44 0.39 -5.53
C SER A 8 1.06 -0.06 -6.00
N ALA A 9 0.25 -0.59 -5.08
CA ALA A 9 -1.12 -1.02 -5.38
C ALA A 9 -2.04 0.17 -5.65
N LEU A 10 -1.90 1.25 -4.88
CA LEU A 10 -2.71 2.46 -5.07
C LEU A 10 -2.49 3.08 -6.47
N VAL A 11 -1.25 3.15 -6.91
CA VAL A 11 -0.93 3.66 -8.25
C VAL A 11 -1.40 2.67 -9.34
N ALA A 12 -1.19 1.37 -9.13
CA ALA A 12 -1.60 0.33 -10.08
C ALA A 12 -3.11 0.33 -10.34
N LEU A 13 -3.91 0.72 -9.36
CA LEU A 13 -5.36 0.84 -9.50
C LEU A 13 -5.76 1.77 -10.65
N HIS A 14 -4.94 2.75 -10.97
CA HIS A 14 -5.24 3.81 -11.94
C HIS A 14 -4.43 3.73 -13.23
N ILE A 15 -3.63 2.68 -13.40
CA ILE A 15 -2.83 2.44 -14.62
C ILE A 15 -3.46 1.31 -15.41
N ASP A 16 -3.63 1.50 -16.72
CA ASP A 16 -4.15 0.47 -17.61
C ASP A 16 -3.08 -0.61 -17.83
N ALA A 17 -3.05 -1.58 -16.95
CA ALA A 17 -2.11 -2.70 -16.94
C ALA A 17 -2.76 -3.90 -16.24
N PRO A 18 -2.23 -5.14 -16.43
CA PRO A 18 -2.81 -6.34 -15.81
C PRO A 18 -2.95 -6.28 -14.29
N ALA A 19 -2.01 -5.61 -13.60
CA ALA A 19 -2.04 -5.47 -12.14
C ALA A 19 -3.30 -4.76 -11.63
N ARG A 20 -3.88 -3.86 -12.43
CA ARG A 20 -5.09 -3.11 -12.06
C ARG A 20 -6.26 -4.03 -11.71
N ALA A 21 -6.48 -5.08 -12.47
CA ALA A 21 -7.60 -5.99 -12.25
C ALA A 21 -7.51 -6.66 -10.87
N HIS A 22 -6.31 -7.02 -10.42
CA HIS A 22 -6.10 -7.62 -9.11
C HIS A 22 -6.48 -6.67 -7.97
N VAL A 23 -6.13 -5.40 -8.11
CA VAL A 23 -6.46 -4.39 -7.09
C VAL A 23 -7.95 -4.10 -7.08
N VAL A 24 -8.56 -3.93 -8.25
CA VAL A 24 -10.01 -3.71 -8.38
C VAL A 24 -10.79 -4.85 -7.75
N ASP A 25 -10.41 -6.09 -8.03
CA ASP A 25 -11.09 -7.27 -7.48
C ASP A 25 -10.93 -7.34 -5.96
N ALA A 26 -9.74 -7.05 -5.44
CA ALA A 26 -9.49 -7.03 -4.01
C ALA A 26 -10.35 -5.98 -3.31
N MET A 27 -10.42 -4.77 -3.85
CA MET A 27 -11.21 -3.68 -3.28
C MET A 27 -12.71 -3.96 -3.34
N ALA A 28 -13.18 -4.63 -4.41
CA ALA A 28 -14.59 -5.02 -4.52
C ALA A 28 -14.98 -6.09 -3.51
N GLY A 29 -14.03 -6.93 -3.10
CA GLY A 29 -14.26 -8.03 -2.17
C GLY A 29 -14.27 -7.66 -0.70
N ASP A 30 -13.77 -6.48 -0.34
CA ASP A 30 -13.64 -6.03 1.05
C ASP A 30 -14.24 -4.65 1.25
N ALA A 31 -14.96 -4.47 2.36
CA ALA A 31 -15.61 -3.20 2.68
C ALA A 31 -14.65 -2.18 3.31
N ASP A 32 -13.64 -2.66 4.03
CA ASP A 32 -12.71 -1.81 4.78
C ASP A 32 -11.37 -1.71 4.06
N TRP A 33 -11.14 -0.57 3.43
CA TRP A 33 -9.90 -0.25 2.73
C TRP A 33 -9.03 0.63 3.62
N CYS A 34 -7.80 0.22 3.84
CA CYS A 34 -6.87 0.92 4.71
C CYS A 34 -5.52 1.11 4.03
N THR A 35 -4.81 2.15 4.44
CA THR A 35 -3.43 2.38 4.07
C THR A 35 -2.75 3.23 5.13
N SER A 36 -1.46 3.49 4.98
CA SER A 36 -0.69 4.32 5.90
C SER A 36 -0.68 5.78 5.46
N ALA A 37 -0.47 6.68 6.41
CA ALA A 37 -0.35 8.12 6.14
C ALA A 37 0.80 8.45 5.16
N LEU A 38 1.84 7.61 5.06
CA LEU A 38 2.95 7.82 4.13
C LEU A 38 2.61 7.47 2.68
N THR A 39 1.54 6.71 2.46
CA THR A 39 1.26 6.12 1.15
C THR A 39 1.00 7.15 0.06
N LEU A 40 0.33 8.26 0.38
CA LEU A 40 0.08 9.29 -0.63
C LEU A 40 1.38 9.91 -1.13
N VAL A 41 2.31 10.22 -0.23
CA VAL A 41 3.61 10.80 -0.62
C VAL A 41 4.38 9.86 -1.55
N GLU A 42 4.40 8.57 -1.22
CA GLU A 42 5.04 7.57 -2.07
C GLU A 42 4.33 7.41 -3.41
N ALA A 43 3.00 7.39 -3.41
CA ALA A 43 2.22 7.27 -4.64
C ALA A 43 2.48 8.43 -5.59
N LEU A 44 2.53 9.66 -5.08
CA LEU A 44 2.84 10.84 -5.90
C LEU A 44 4.25 10.77 -6.48
N ALA A 45 5.22 10.29 -5.70
CA ALA A 45 6.58 10.08 -6.21
C ALA A 45 6.63 8.99 -7.29
N LEU A 46 5.86 7.93 -7.15
CA LEU A 46 5.76 6.87 -8.16
C LEU A 46 5.16 7.39 -9.47
N ILE A 47 4.14 8.25 -9.40
CA ILE A 47 3.51 8.84 -10.57
C ILE A 47 4.54 9.58 -11.44
N ASP A 48 5.44 10.30 -10.82
CA ASP A 48 6.50 11.03 -11.51
C ASP A 48 7.47 10.11 -12.27
N ARG A 49 7.55 8.86 -11.89
CA ARG A 49 8.38 7.85 -12.56
C ARG A 49 7.65 7.08 -13.65
N VAL A 50 6.31 7.11 -13.65
CA VAL A 50 5.49 6.34 -14.61
C VAL A 50 5.52 6.98 -15.99
N SER A 51 5.49 8.31 -16.05
CA SER A 51 5.43 9.05 -17.32
C SER A 51 5.98 10.46 -17.16
N ASP A 52 6.55 10.99 -18.24
CA ASP A 52 6.98 12.39 -18.34
C ASP A 52 5.89 13.29 -18.94
N GLU A 53 4.77 12.72 -19.37
CA GLU A 53 3.70 13.48 -20.02
C GLU A 53 2.86 14.21 -18.95
N PRO A 54 2.84 15.58 -18.97
CA PRO A 54 2.26 16.37 -17.87
C PRO A 54 0.75 16.15 -17.66
N ILE A 55 -0.02 16.03 -18.74
CA ILE A 55 -1.48 15.86 -18.64
C ILE A 55 -1.80 14.49 -18.04
N PHE A 56 -1.13 13.44 -18.50
CA PHE A 56 -1.31 12.10 -17.96
C PHE A 56 -0.94 12.04 -16.47
N ARG A 57 0.18 12.65 -16.10
CA ARG A 57 0.61 12.70 -14.69
C ARG A 57 -0.41 13.41 -13.81
N GLN A 58 -0.94 14.54 -14.28
CA GLN A 58 -1.95 15.28 -13.53
C GLN A 58 -3.25 14.48 -13.38
N ASP A 59 -3.72 13.84 -14.45
CA ASP A 59 -4.91 13.00 -14.39
C ASP A 59 -4.72 11.84 -13.41
N LEU A 60 -3.56 11.20 -13.44
CA LEU A 60 -3.24 10.09 -12.54
C LEU A 60 -3.21 10.57 -11.07
N GLU A 61 -2.60 11.72 -10.80
CA GLU A 61 -2.61 12.29 -9.46
C GLU A 61 -4.04 12.58 -9.00
N ASP A 62 -4.88 13.15 -9.85
CA ASP A 62 -6.26 13.47 -9.50
C ASP A 62 -7.05 12.21 -9.15
N TYR A 63 -6.90 11.13 -9.93
CA TYR A 63 -7.55 9.86 -9.63
C TYR A 63 -7.04 9.22 -8.33
N VAL A 64 -5.73 9.28 -8.09
CA VAL A 64 -5.14 8.77 -6.84
C VAL A 64 -5.70 9.53 -5.64
N ARG A 65 -5.81 10.86 -5.72
CA ARG A 65 -6.35 11.67 -4.64
C ARG A 65 -7.83 11.39 -4.36
N LEU A 66 -8.63 11.14 -5.39
CA LEU A 66 -10.03 10.76 -5.23
C LEU A 66 -10.16 9.41 -4.50
N THR A 67 -9.34 8.45 -4.86
CA THR A 67 -9.33 7.14 -4.17
C THR A 67 -8.84 7.29 -2.74
N TRP A 68 -7.80 8.11 -2.51
CA TRP A 68 -7.27 8.39 -1.18
C TRP A 68 -8.34 8.84 -0.20
N ASP A 69 -9.26 9.69 -0.64
CA ASP A 69 -10.35 10.21 0.19
C ASP A 69 -11.34 9.13 0.64
N ARG A 70 -11.30 7.96 0.02
CA ARG A 70 -12.19 6.82 0.32
C ARG A 70 -11.53 5.75 1.18
N ILE A 71 -10.26 5.89 1.52
CA ILE A 71 -9.48 4.89 2.24
C ILE A 71 -9.26 5.37 3.67
N ALA A 72 -9.38 4.47 4.65
CA ALA A 72 -9.05 4.76 6.04
C ALA A 72 -7.53 4.83 6.22
N ILE A 73 -7.06 5.86 6.91
CA ILE A 73 -5.64 6.15 7.04
C ILE A 73 -5.12 5.73 8.41
N VAL A 74 -4.13 4.85 8.43
CA VAL A 74 -3.40 4.48 9.65
C VAL A 74 -2.30 5.52 9.89
N PRO A 75 -2.29 6.21 11.04
CA PRO A 75 -1.27 7.22 11.31
C PRO A 75 0.11 6.57 11.51
N VAL A 76 1.14 7.27 11.05
CA VAL A 76 2.54 6.90 11.30
C VAL A 76 2.94 7.56 12.62
N ASP A 77 2.44 7.01 13.72
CA ASP A 77 2.71 7.47 15.08
C ASP A 77 3.88 6.70 15.70
N GLN A 78 4.17 6.98 16.97
CA GLN A 78 5.31 6.35 17.66
C GLN A 78 5.16 4.83 17.74
N ALA A 79 3.96 4.32 17.96
CA ALA A 79 3.73 2.87 17.99
C ALA A 79 4.06 2.21 16.64
N CYS A 80 3.68 2.86 15.55
CA CYS A 80 4.01 2.40 14.20
C CYS A 80 5.53 2.43 13.95
N LEU A 81 6.19 3.51 14.35
CA LEU A 81 7.65 3.66 14.22
C LEU A 81 8.40 2.61 15.03
N ASP A 82 7.98 2.35 16.26
CA ASP A 82 8.59 1.35 17.13
C ASP A 82 8.46 -0.06 16.51
N ARG A 83 7.28 -0.38 15.99
CA ARG A 83 7.06 -1.68 15.34
C ARG A 83 7.90 -1.82 14.06
N ALA A 84 7.98 -0.76 13.25
CA ALA A 84 8.82 -0.74 12.05
C ALA A 84 10.29 -0.94 12.40
N GLY A 85 10.76 -0.31 13.46
CA GLY A 85 12.14 -0.49 13.95
C GLY A 85 12.45 -1.93 14.33
N ARG A 86 11.53 -2.61 14.99
CA ARG A 86 11.69 -4.04 15.33
C ARG A 86 11.73 -4.90 14.06
N LEU A 87 10.84 -4.64 13.12
CA LEU A 87 10.83 -5.38 11.84
C LEU A 87 12.16 -5.23 11.08
N MET A 88 12.71 -4.03 11.05
CA MET A 88 13.98 -3.76 10.35
C MET A 88 15.18 -4.44 11.02
N ARG A 89 15.12 -4.71 12.32
CA ARG A 89 16.17 -5.48 13.01
C ARG A 89 16.15 -6.95 12.62
N ASP A 90 14.97 -7.50 12.40
CA ASP A 90 14.78 -8.93 12.17
C ASP A 90 14.73 -9.30 10.69
N GLN A 91 14.44 -8.35 9.81
CA GLN A 91 14.18 -8.59 8.40
C GLN A 91 14.92 -7.58 7.51
N PRO A 92 15.33 -7.96 6.29
CA PRO A 92 16.02 -7.06 5.36
C PRO A 92 15.04 -6.11 4.67
N LEU A 93 14.50 -5.14 5.40
CA LEU A 93 13.49 -4.19 4.92
C LEU A 93 14.04 -2.78 4.86
N ARG A 94 13.62 -2.02 3.85
CA ARG A 94 13.77 -0.57 3.84
C ARG A 94 12.75 0.05 4.80
N LEU A 95 12.98 1.30 5.20
CA LEU A 95 12.11 2.00 6.14
C LEU A 95 10.66 2.06 5.66
N SER A 96 10.42 2.41 4.40
CA SER A 96 9.06 2.50 3.86
C SER A 96 8.34 1.15 3.89
N ASP A 97 9.02 0.06 3.56
CA ASP A 97 8.47 -1.28 3.61
C ASP A 97 8.08 -1.67 5.05
N ALA A 98 8.96 -1.40 5.99
CA ALA A 98 8.71 -1.68 7.40
C ALA A 98 7.53 -0.85 7.94
N LEU A 99 7.40 0.40 7.52
CA LEU A 99 6.29 1.26 7.93
C LEU A 99 4.94 0.77 7.38
N HIS A 100 4.89 0.31 6.14
CA HIS A 100 3.67 -0.29 5.60
C HIS A 100 3.25 -1.54 6.38
N LEU A 101 4.19 -2.43 6.64
CA LEU A 101 3.91 -3.66 7.38
C LEU A 101 3.49 -3.37 8.83
N ALA A 102 4.15 -2.42 9.47
CA ALA A 102 3.80 -1.99 10.83
C ALA A 102 2.41 -1.36 10.89
N ALA A 103 2.04 -0.55 9.90
CA ALA A 103 0.72 0.05 9.80
C ALA A 103 -0.37 -1.02 9.62
N ALA A 104 -0.14 -1.97 8.72
CA ALA A 104 -1.07 -3.07 8.48
C ALA A 104 -1.25 -3.94 9.73
N ASP A 105 -0.19 -4.17 10.49
CA ASP A 105 -0.22 -5.00 11.69
C ASP A 105 -1.13 -4.45 12.80
N ARG A 106 -1.48 -3.17 12.73
CA ARG A 106 -2.38 -2.51 13.70
C ARG A 106 -3.86 -2.71 13.38
N LEU A 107 -4.17 -3.26 12.22
CA LEU A 107 -5.54 -3.40 11.74
C LEU A 107 -6.19 -4.66 12.28
N PRO A 108 -7.54 -4.70 12.32
CA PRO A 108 -8.25 -5.93 12.69
C PRO A 108 -7.95 -7.08 11.73
N ARG A 109 -7.65 -8.23 12.29
CA ARG A 109 -7.41 -9.46 11.52
C ARG A 109 -8.73 -10.14 11.17
N PRO A 110 -8.81 -10.89 10.08
CA PRO A 110 -7.76 -11.19 9.10
C PRO A 110 -7.45 -10.00 8.18
N ILE A 111 -6.20 -9.91 7.73
CA ILE A 111 -5.70 -8.81 6.91
C ILE A 111 -5.26 -9.34 5.55
N ARG A 112 -5.75 -8.70 4.49
CA ARG A 112 -5.24 -8.91 3.13
C ARG A 112 -4.33 -7.73 2.77
N PHE A 113 -3.09 -8.02 2.45
CA PHE A 113 -2.06 -7.04 2.13
C PHE A 113 -1.81 -7.04 0.62
N VAL A 114 -2.10 -5.92 -0.04
CA VAL A 114 -1.95 -5.78 -1.49
C VAL A 114 -0.70 -4.99 -1.80
N THR A 115 0.26 -5.62 -2.46
CA THR A 115 1.53 -5.00 -2.83
C THR A 115 2.06 -5.59 -4.12
N PHE A 116 2.78 -4.76 -4.88
CA PHE A 116 3.59 -5.22 -6.03
C PHE A 116 5.08 -5.02 -5.77
N ASP A 117 5.46 -4.74 -4.52
CA ASP A 117 6.85 -4.67 -4.07
C ASP A 117 7.27 -6.02 -3.49
N ALA A 118 8.11 -6.73 -4.24
CA ALA A 118 8.55 -8.07 -3.87
C ALA A 118 9.25 -8.14 -2.51
N ALA A 119 9.88 -7.04 -2.06
CA ALA A 119 10.59 -7.01 -0.78
C ALA A 119 9.65 -7.16 0.42
N GLN A 120 8.38 -6.77 0.28
CA GLN A 120 7.41 -6.86 1.36
C GLN A 120 6.76 -8.23 1.50
N ILE A 121 6.71 -9.01 0.41
CA ILE A 121 5.92 -10.24 0.36
C ILE A 121 6.33 -11.28 1.40
N PRO A 122 7.62 -11.68 1.52
CA PRO A 122 8.00 -12.70 2.49
C PRO A 122 7.70 -12.31 3.93
N VAL A 123 7.91 -11.04 4.26
CA VAL A 123 7.68 -10.55 5.62
C VAL A 123 6.19 -10.48 5.92
N ALA A 124 5.37 -10.01 4.97
CA ALA A 124 3.92 -9.99 5.12
C ALA A 124 3.37 -11.40 5.37
N LEU A 125 3.86 -12.39 4.63
CA LEU A 125 3.48 -13.78 4.85
C LEU A 125 3.88 -14.28 6.24
N SER A 126 5.07 -13.90 6.72
CA SER A 126 5.54 -14.26 8.07
C SER A 126 4.71 -13.63 9.18
N MET A 127 4.00 -12.55 8.89
CA MET A 127 3.10 -11.86 9.82
C MET A 127 1.65 -12.38 9.73
N ASP A 128 1.43 -13.49 9.03
CA ASP A 128 0.13 -14.11 8.81
C ASP A 128 -0.85 -13.22 8.03
N PHE A 129 -0.35 -12.35 7.18
CA PHE A 129 -1.20 -11.64 6.22
C PHE A 129 -1.49 -12.53 5.01
N GLU A 130 -2.70 -12.43 4.48
CA GLU A 130 -2.97 -12.91 3.13
C GLU A 130 -2.39 -11.88 2.15
N VAL A 131 -1.49 -12.31 1.27
CA VAL A 131 -0.83 -11.40 0.34
C VAL A 131 -1.44 -11.54 -1.05
N LEU A 132 -1.83 -10.40 -1.63
CA LEU A 132 -2.22 -10.30 -3.01
C LEU A 132 -1.14 -9.55 -3.78
N SER A 133 -0.61 -10.18 -4.83
CA SER A 133 0.38 -9.60 -5.73
C SER A 133 0.21 -10.21 -7.12
N THR A 134 0.96 -9.73 -8.09
CA THR A 134 0.94 -10.31 -9.44
C THR A 134 1.96 -11.40 -9.64
#